data_40f0f1a70109d0edbf89c28c70cc7140
#
_entry.id   40f0f1a70109d0edbf89c28c70cc7140
#
_cell.length_a   1.000
_cell.length_b   1.000
_cell.length_c   1.000
_cell.angle_alpha   90.00
_cell.angle_beta   90.00
_cell.angle_gamma   90.00
#
_symmetry.space_group_name_H-M   'P 1'
#
loop_
_entity.id
_entity.type
_entity.pdbx_description
1 polymer ?
#
loop_
_entity_poly.entity_id
_entity_poly.type
_entity_poly.pdbx_seq_one_letter_code
_entity_poly.pdbx_strand_id
1 'polypeptide(L)' 'EEEKLEEMIKKSYSLDSFVKINGDQIRVVVLADKHDSSVADSIMKSIQSNFDSPKYISVKFE' A
#
# COMPACT_ATOMS: atom_id res chain seq x y z
N GLU A 1 11.12 -4.78 4.51
CA GLU A 1 10.29 -3.60 4.29
C GLU A 1 8.90 -3.90 3.78
N GLU A 2 8.76 -4.92 2.93
CA GLU A 2 7.44 -5.31 2.43
C GLU A 2 6.53 -5.70 3.58
N GLU A 3 7.01 -6.52 4.51
CA GLU A 3 6.24 -6.91 5.68
C GLU A 3 5.87 -5.73 6.55
N LYS A 4 6.80 -4.79 6.68
CA LYS A 4 6.57 -3.60 7.50
C LYS A 4 5.44 -2.75 6.95
N LEU A 5 5.40 -2.60 5.62
CA LEU A 5 4.33 -1.87 4.97
C LEU A 5 3.00 -2.60 5.08
N GLU A 6 3.01 -3.93 4.95
CA GLU A 6 1.82 -4.74 5.12
C GLU A 6 1.24 -4.62 6.52
N GLU A 7 2.11 -4.65 7.53
CA GLU A 7 1.68 -4.45 8.91
C GLU A 7 1.10 -3.06 9.14
N MET A 8 1.69 -2.05 8.52
CA MET A 8 1.20 -0.69 8.63
C MET A 8 -0.22 -0.58 8.09
N ILE A 9 -0.47 -1.18 6.94
CA ILE A 9 -1.80 -1.18 6.33
C ILE A 9 -2.79 -1.92 7.22
N LYS A 10 -2.38 -3.05 7.76
CA LYS A 10 -3.24 -3.84 8.65
C LYS A 10 -3.63 -3.05 9.89
N LYS A 11 -2.68 -2.37 10.50
CA LYS A 11 -2.93 -1.57 11.70
C LYS A 11 -3.77 -0.34 11.42
N SER A 12 -3.49 0.33 10.31
CA SER A 12 -4.15 1.59 9.99
C SER A 12 -5.56 1.40 9.42
N TYR A 13 -5.75 0.35 8.63
CA TYR A 13 -7.00 0.16 7.90
C TYR A 13 -7.70 -1.15 8.22
N SER A 14 -7.08 -2.00 9.01
CA SER A 14 -7.59 -3.33 9.34
C SER A 14 -7.85 -4.18 8.09
N LEU A 15 -6.98 -4.03 7.09
CA LEU A 15 -7.09 -4.74 5.83
C LEU A 15 -5.85 -5.57 5.59
N ASP A 16 -6.06 -6.78 5.09
CA ASP A 16 -4.95 -7.62 4.65
C ASP A 16 -4.48 -7.15 3.29
N SER A 17 -3.18 -7.16 3.09
CA SER A 17 -2.62 -6.71 1.82
C SER A 17 -1.33 -7.44 1.51
N PHE A 18 -0.92 -7.37 0.25
CA PHE A 18 0.37 -7.83 -0.21
C PHE A 18 1.11 -6.66 -0.80
N VAL A 19 2.35 -6.47 -0.38
CA VAL A 19 3.19 -5.39 -0.89
C VAL A 19 4.38 -6.02 -1.60
N LYS A 20 4.63 -5.59 -2.83
CA LYS A 20 5.76 -6.03 -3.61
C LYS A 20 6.58 -4.82 -4.01
N ILE A 21 7.85 -4.82 -3.64
CA ILE A 21 8.76 -3.74 -3.98
C ILE A 21 9.73 -4.23 -5.05
N ASN A 22 9.82 -3.49 -6.15
CA ASN A 22 10.71 -3.81 -7.25
C ASN A 22 11.35 -2.53 -7.76
N GLY A 23 12.56 -2.24 -7.27
CA GLY A 23 13.24 -0.99 -7.60
C GLY A 23 12.44 0.20 -7.14
N ASP A 24 12.04 1.07 -8.08
CA ASP A 24 11.24 2.24 -7.77
C ASP A 24 9.74 1.97 -7.80
N GLN A 25 9.34 0.74 -8.13
CA GLN A 25 7.94 0.38 -8.22
C GLN A 25 7.47 -0.37 -6.98
N ILE A 26 6.32 0.04 -6.49
CA ILE A 26 5.71 -0.61 -5.33
C ILE A 26 4.29 -1.00 -5.73
N ARG A 27 4.00 -2.28 -5.64
CA ARG A 27 2.66 -2.80 -5.92
C ARG A 27 2.00 -3.22 -4.63
N VAL A 28 0.79 -2.73 -4.43
CA VAL A 28 0.02 -3.08 -3.24
C VAL A 28 -1.28 -3.72 -3.70
N VAL A 29 -1.54 -4.93 -3.21
CA VAL A 29 -2.80 -5.62 -3.46
C VAL A 29 -3.52 -5.68 -2.13
N VAL A 30 -4.70 -5.09 -2.06
CA VAL A 30 -5.50 -5.04 -0.85
C VAL A 30 -6.67 -6.00 -0.99
N LEU A 31 -6.81 -6.89 -0.01
CA LEU A 31 -7.92 -7.84 0.02
C LEU A 31 -9.12 -7.18 0.69
N ALA A 32 -10.01 -6.64 -0.12
CA ALA A 32 -11.18 -5.92 0.37
C ALA A 32 -12.37 -6.16 -0.54
N ASP A 33 -13.55 -6.16 0.05
CA ASP A 33 -14.78 -6.39 -0.69
C ASP A 33 -15.17 -5.20 -1.55
N LYS A 34 -14.75 -4.01 -1.14
CA LYS A 34 -15.13 -2.78 -1.83
C LYS A 34 -13.91 -2.02 -2.31
N HIS A 35 -14.03 -1.45 -3.48
CA HIS A 35 -13.01 -0.57 -4.03
C HIS A 35 -13.26 0.85 -3.54
N ASP A 36 -12.34 1.38 -2.77
CA ASP A 36 -12.47 2.73 -2.21
C ASP A 36 -11.24 3.54 -2.60
N SER A 37 -11.44 4.51 -3.48
CA SER A 37 -10.33 5.32 -3.98
C SER A 37 -9.73 6.20 -2.88
N SER A 38 -10.53 6.60 -1.89
CA SER A 38 -10.01 7.36 -0.76
C SER A 38 -9.02 6.54 0.05
N VAL A 39 -9.34 5.27 0.26
CA VAL A 39 -8.44 4.35 0.97
C VAL A 39 -7.19 4.12 0.14
N ALA A 40 -7.33 3.93 -1.16
CA ALA A 40 -6.18 3.75 -2.05
C ALA A 40 -5.24 4.95 -1.98
N ASP A 41 -5.78 6.16 -2.06
CA ASP A 41 -4.98 7.38 -1.95
C ASP A 41 -4.26 7.47 -0.62
N SER A 42 -4.96 7.15 0.47
CA SER A 42 -4.36 7.18 1.81
C SER A 42 -3.24 6.17 1.93
N ILE A 43 -3.42 4.98 1.39
CA ILE A 43 -2.38 3.95 1.41
C ILE A 43 -1.17 4.41 0.62
N MET A 44 -1.37 4.97 -0.57
CA MET A 44 -0.28 5.48 -1.39
C MET A 44 0.53 6.53 -0.65
N LYS A 45 -0.15 7.49 -0.03
CA LYS A 45 0.52 8.55 0.72
C LYS A 45 1.27 8.01 1.91
N SER A 46 0.68 7.05 2.62
CA SER A 46 1.33 6.44 3.78
C SER A 46 2.60 5.70 3.37
N ILE A 47 2.54 4.98 2.26
CA ILE A 47 3.71 4.25 1.75
C ILE A 47 4.78 5.23 1.29
N GLN A 48 4.39 6.25 0.54
CA GLN A 48 5.35 7.25 0.04
C GLN A 48 6.08 7.95 1.20
N SER A 49 5.40 8.16 2.31
CA SER A 49 6.01 8.83 3.46
C SER A 49 7.14 8.01 4.09
N ASN A 50 7.24 6.73 3.78
CA ASN A 50 8.31 5.88 4.29
C ASN A 50 9.57 5.93 3.41
N PHE A 51 9.52 6.66 2.30
CA PHE A 51 10.65 6.75 1.38
C PHE A 51 11.05 8.20 1.17
N ASP A 52 12.36 8.43 1.04
CA ASP A 52 12.89 9.77 0.83
C ASP A 52 12.75 10.24 -0.62
N SER A 53 12.63 9.30 -1.55
CA SER A 53 12.51 9.62 -2.97
C SER A 53 11.14 9.22 -3.49
N PRO A 54 10.66 9.85 -4.57
CA PRO A 54 9.38 9.46 -5.17
C PRO A 54 9.40 8.02 -5.66
N LYS A 55 8.29 7.32 -5.44
CA LYS A 55 8.13 5.94 -5.89
C LYS A 55 6.86 5.81 -6.71
N TYR A 56 6.85 4.84 -7.62
CA TYR A 56 5.67 4.52 -8.41
C TYR A 56 4.84 3.49 -7.63
N ILE A 57 3.78 3.97 -7.01
CA ILE A 57 2.96 3.13 -6.15
C ILE A 57 1.63 2.84 -6.84
N SER A 58 1.29 1.59 -6.94
CA SER A 58 -0.01 1.19 -7.46
C SER A 58 -0.75 0.38 -6.41
N VAL A 59 -2.03 0.66 -6.26
CA VAL A 59 -2.88 -0.04 -5.31
C VAL A 59 -4.01 -0.71 -6.08
N LYS A 60 -4.20 -1.99 -5.81
CA LYS A 60 -5.24 -2.78 -6.45
C LYS A 60 -6.06 -3.47 -5.37
N PHE A 61 -7.36 -3.46 -5.53
CA PHE A 61 -8.26 -4.17 -4.62
C PHE A 61 -8.68 -5.49 -5.26
N GLU A 62 -8.65 -6.54 -4.45
CA GLU A 62 -9.09 -7.86 -4.90
C GLU A 62 -9.98 -8.53 -3.88
#